data_4305fe6365344f39c264340a60ed1eb7
#
_entry.id   4305fe6365344f39c264340a60ed1eb7
#
_cell.length_a   1.000
_cell.length_b   1.000
_cell.length_c   1.000
_cell.angle_alpha   90.00
_cell.angle_beta   90.00
_cell.angle_gamma   90.00
#
_symmetry.space_group_name_H-M   'P 1'
#
loop_
_entity.id
_entity.type
_entity.pdbx_description
1 polymer ?
#
loop_
_entity_poly.entity_id
_entity_poly.type
_entity_poly.pdbx_seq_one_letter_code
_entity_poly.pdbx_strand_id
1 'polypeptide(L)'
;NGKTGRVRGNLMGKRVDYSARSVITADPNLSIRELGVPEKIAKNITKPVVVNNRNKKFLQKLIENGPEVWPGAKILEKKNKQSISLRCASNRKNIPLENGDIVHRHMMDGDAILFNRQPTLHRMSMMSHIVKVMKKGDTFRMNVADTKPYNADFDGDEMNLHMPQDLESESELRNLAAVPYQMVSPANNSPIVGIFQDSLLGAHRFTRE
;
A
#
# COMPACT_ATOMS: atom_id res chain seq x y z
N ASN A 1 -3.24 -7.90 -33.82
CA ASN A 1 -1.95 -7.23 -33.58
C ASN A 1 -2.06 -5.74 -33.13
N GLY A 2 -3.27 -5.17 -33.07
CA GLY A 2 -3.47 -3.77 -32.65
C GLY A 2 -3.30 -3.55 -31.13
N LYS A 3 -3.27 -2.26 -30.70
CA LYS A 3 -3.15 -1.86 -29.28
C LYS A 3 -4.24 -2.46 -28.39
N THR A 4 -5.41 -2.75 -28.94
CA THR A 4 -6.57 -3.34 -28.25
C THR A 4 -6.65 -4.87 -28.38
N GLY A 5 -5.71 -5.49 -29.12
CA GLY A 5 -5.64 -6.94 -29.31
C GLY A 5 -5.17 -7.68 -28.03
N ARG A 6 -5.34 -9.01 -28.01
CA ARG A 6 -5.02 -9.84 -26.84
C ARG A 6 -3.56 -9.75 -26.41
N VAL A 7 -2.61 -9.73 -27.34
CA VAL A 7 -1.18 -9.69 -27.02
C VAL A 7 -0.82 -8.37 -26.34
N ARG A 8 -1.13 -7.23 -26.94
CA ARG A 8 -0.76 -5.91 -26.43
C ARG A 8 -1.71 -5.37 -25.35
N GLY A 9 -2.99 -5.73 -25.42
CA GLY A 9 -4.04 -5.19 -24.54
C GLY A 9 -4.32 -6.04 -23.27
N ASN A 10 -3.98 -7.34 -23.28
CA ASN A 10 -4.30 -8.23 -22.17
C ASN A 10 -3.13 -9.08 -21.65
N LEU A 11 -2.10 -9.35 -22.46
CA LEU A 11 -0.95 -10.16 -22.07
C LEU A 11 0.26 -9.31 -21.69
N MET A 12 0.65 -8.36 -22.52
CA MET A 12 1.77 -7.45 -22.24
C MET A 12 1.43 -6.41 -21.16
N GLY A 13 0.17 -6.07 -21.02
CA GLY A 13 -0.36 -5.21 -19.97
C GLY A 13 -1.82 -5.53 -19.71
N LYS A 14 -2.24 -5.49 -18.46
CA LYS A 14 -3.60 -5.74 -18.02
C LYS A 14 -3.99 -4.87 -16.84
N ARG A 15 -5.30 -4.70 -16.63
CA ARG A 15 -5.82 -4.08 -15.41
C ARG A 15 -5.78 -5.09 -14.27
N VAL A 16 -5.48 -4.62 -13.07
CA VAL A 16 -5.33 -5.45 -11.88
C VAL A 16 -6.25 -4.98 -10.75
N ASP A 17 -6.66 -5.92 -9.91
CA ASP A 17 -7.44 -5.66 -8.70
C ASP A 17 -6.53 -5.31 -7.51
N TYR A 18 -7.13 -5.04 -6.35
CA TYR A 18 -6.43 -4.66 -5.12
C TYR A 18 -5.49 -3.47 -5.28
N SER A 19 -5.95 -2.50 -6.05
CA SER A 19 -5.26 -1.25 -6.33
C SER A 19 -6.12 -0.05 -5.98
N ALA A 20 -5.47 1.08 -5.73
CA ALA A 20 -6.13 2.35 -5.49
C ALA A 20 -5.37 3.47 -6.18
N ARG A 21 -6.09 4.56 -6.44
CA ARG A 21 -5.53 5.79 -7.02
C ARG A 21 -6.07 6.98 -6.26
N SER A 22 -5.20 7.92 -5.91
CA SER A 22 -5.57 9.18 -5.28
C SER A 22 -4.52 10.25 -5.54
N VAL A 23 -4.89 11.48 -5.29
CA VAL A 23 -3.98 12.62 -5.30
C VAL A 23 -2.95 12.48 -4.18
N ILE A 24 -1.73 12.94 -4.41
CA ILE A 24 -0.65 12.95 -3.43
C ILE A 24 -0.50 14.31 -2.79
N THR A 25 -0.14 14.32 -1.52
CA THR A 25 0.22 15.53 -0.76
C THR A 25 1.45 15.26 0.11
N ALA A 26 2.18 16.31 0.44
CA ALA A 26 3.35 16.21 1.28
C ALA A 26 2.99 16.04 2.76
N ASP A 27 3.77 15.23 3.48
CA ASP A 27 3.75 15.16 4.94
C ASP A 27 5.19 14.98 5.47
N PRO A 28 5.80 16.02 6.03
CA PRO A 28 7.17 15.96 6.53
C PRO A 28 7.33 15.08 7.78
N ASN A 29 6.23 14.73 8.46
CA ASN A 29 6.27 13.87 9.65
C ASN A 29 6.36 12.37 9.30
N LEU A 30 6.16 12.01 8.04
CA LEU A 30 6.35 10.64 7.57
C LEU A 30 7.81 10.38 7.22
N SER A 31 8.28 9.19 7.57
CA SER A 31 9.57 8.68 7.10
C SER A 31 9.53 8.44 5.58
N ILE A 32 10.69 8.42 4.94
CA ILE A 32 10.84 8.02 3.53
C ILE A 32 10.32 6.60 3.25
N ARG A 33 10.23 5.76 4.28
CA ARG A 33 9.69 4.39 4.18
C ARG A 33 8.17 4.33 4.23
N GLU A 34 7.53 5.35 4.79
CA GLU A 34 6.11 5.34 5.11
C GLU A 34 5.28 5.99 4.01
N LEU A 35 4.07 5.51 3.84
CA LEU A 35 3.05 6.13 3.03
C LEU A 35 1.79 6.31 3.87
N GLY A 36 1.27 7.53 3.94
CA GLY A 36 -0.02 7.83 4.55
C GLY A 36 -1.15 7.41 3.62
N VAL A 37 -1.97 6.46 4.06
CA VAL A 37 -3.12 5.94 3.29
C VAL A 37 -4.42 6.35 3.97
N PRO A 38 -5.38 6.94 3.24
CA PRO A 38 -6.69 7.27 3.80
C PRO A 38 -7.43 6.03 4.33
N GLU A 39 -8.12 6.17 5.46
CA GLU A 39 -8.89 5.09 6.08
C GLU A 39 -9.93 4.48 5.12
N LYS A 40 -10.53 5.29 4.25
CA LYS A 40 -11.49 4.82 3.23
C LYS A 40 -10.87 3.79 2.29
N ILE A 41 -9.63 4.04 1.83
CA ILE A 41 -8.88 3.11 0.99
C ILE A 41 -8.48 1.88 1.79
N ALA A 42 -7.99 2.07 3.02
CA ALA A 42 -7.59 0.98 3.90
C ALA A 42 -8.73 0.01 4.22
N LYS A 43 -9.96 0.51 4.37
CA LYS A 43 -11.16 -0.32 4.52
C LYS A 43 -11.58 -1.03 3.24
N ASN A 44 -11.27 -0.47 2.09
CA ASN A 44 -11.70 -1.04 0.82
C ASN A 44 -10.79 -2.15 0.31
N ILE A 45 -9.47 -1.94 0.39
CA ILE A 45 -8.50 -2.93 -0.04
C ILE A 45 -8.23 -3.90 1.10
N THR A 46 -8.25 -5.20 0.78
CA THR A 46 -8.07 -6.27 1.76
C THR A 46 -6.83 -7.10 1.47
N LYS A 47 -6.31 -7.73 2.51
CA LYS A 47 -5.22 -8.69 2.45
C LYS A 47 -5.68 -10.02 3.01
N PRO A 48 -5.55 -11.13 2.28
CA PRO A 48 -5.87 -12.45 2.80
C PRO A 48 -4.83 -12.90 3.83
N VAL A 49 -5.30 -13.39 4.96
CA VAL A 49 -4.45 -13.94 6.03
C VAL A 49 -4.99 -15.29 6.45
N VAL A 50 -4.14 -16.30 6.40
CA VAL A 50 -4.49 -17.66 6.84
C VAL A 50 -4.50 -17.71 8.37
N VAL A 51 -5.56 -18.27 8.92
CA VAL A 51 -5.75 -18.45 10.37
C VAL A 51 -4.84 -19.54 10.90
N ASN A 52 -4.10 -19.24 11.96
CA ASN A 52 -3.29 -20.18 12.73
C ASN A 52 -3.46 -19.91 14.24
N ASN A 53 -2.90 -20.78 15.07
CA ASN A 53 -3.03 -20.67 16.52
C ASN A 53 -2.48 -19.36 17.12
N ARG A 54 -1.51 -18.73 16.44
CA ARG A 54 -0.86 -17.49 16.92
C ARG A 54 -1.71 -16.25 16.63
N ASN A 55 -2.36 -16.21 15.45
CA ASN A 55 -3.08 -15.03 14.98
C ASN A 55 -4.60 -15.11 15.19
N LYS A 56 -5.14 -16.28 15.59
CA LYS A 56 -6.57 -16.54 15.72
C LYS A 56 -7.29 -15.51 16.58
N LYS A 57 -6.77 -15.19 17.76
CA LYS A 57 -7.38 -14.21 18.67
C LYS A 57 -7.45 -12.80 18.07
N PHE A 58 -6.40 -12.43 17.35
CA PHE A 58 -6.33 -11.15 16.66
C PHE A 58 -7.33 -11.07 15.51
N LEU A 59 -7.36 -12.09 14.65
CA LEU A 59 -8.29 -12.16 13.53
C LEU A 59 -9.75 -12.23 13.98
N GLN A 60 -10.04 -12.89 15.10
CA GLN A 60 -11.39 -12.90 15.68
C GLN A 60 -11.88 -11.48 15.99
N LYS A 61 -11.04 -10.64 16.60
CA LYS A 61 -11.37 -9.24 16.87
C LYS A 61 -11.65 -8.46 15.57
N LEU A 62 -10.91 -8.72 14.50
CA LEU A 62 -11.14 -8.06 13.21
C LEU A 62 -12.49 -8.46 12.60
N ILE A 63 -12.88 -9.73 12.75
CA ILE A 63 -14.18 -10.22 12.30
C ILE A 63 -15.33 -9.56 13.11
N GLU A 64 -15.16 -9.43 14.43
CA GLU A 64 -16.13 -8.76 15.29
C GLU A 64 -16.34 -7.30 14.89
N ASN A 65 -15.26 -6.58 14.57
CA ASN A 65 -15.29 -5.20 14.07
C ASN A 65 -16.04 -5.09 12.73
N GLY A 66 -15.90 -6.10 11.87
CA GLY A 66 -16.53 -6.15 10.56
C GLY A 66 -15.95 -5.16 9.55
N PRO A 67 -16.66 -4.91 8.44
CA PRO A 67 -16.13 -4.10 7.33
C PRO A 67 -16.22 -2.58 7.56
N GLU A 68 -17.06 -2.13 8.48
CA GLU A 68 -17.34 -0.69 8.67
C GLU A 68 -16.38 -0.01 9.64
N VAL A 69 -15.79 -0.77 10.55
CA VAL A 69 -14.87 -0.26 11.57
C VAL A 69 -13.44 -0.65 11.22
N TRP A 70 -12.54 0.32 11.17
CA TRP A 70 -11.11 0.03 11.01
C TRP A 70 -10.44 -0.09 12.40
N PRO A 71 -9.57 -1.08 12.63
CA PRO A 71 -9.25 -2.23 11.80
C PRO A 71 -10.35 -3.30 11.81
N GLY A 72 -10.60 -3.91 10.66
CA GLY A 72 -11.64 -4.92 10.52
C GLY A 72 -11.35 -5.92 9.40
N ALA A 73 -12.38 -6.66 8.99
CA ALA A 73 -12.32 -7.62 7.90
C ALA A 73 -13.59 -7.55 7.06
N LYS A 74 -13.50 -7.96 5.79
CA LYS A 74 -14.64 -7.96 4.85
C LYS A 74 -15.22 -9.34 4.61
N ILE A 75 -14.37 -10.33 4.41
CA ILE A 75 -14.75 -11.68 3.98
C ILE A 75 -14.00 -12.70 4.82
N LEU A 76 -14.69 -13.77 5.15
CA LEU A 76 -14.14 -14.98 5.74
C LEU A 76 -14.35 -16.14 4.77
N GLU A 77 -13.26 -16.76 4.32
CA GLU A 77 -13.30 -17.99 3.54
C GLU A 77 -13.01 -19.18 4.44
N LYS A 78 -13.92 -20.13 4.48
CA LYS A 78 -13.77 -21.40 5.17
C LYS A 78 -12.94 -22.40 4.36
N LYS A 79 -12.31 -23.37 5.00
CA LYS A 79 -11.58 -24.44 4.33
C LYS A 79 -12.37 -25.17 3.24
N ASN A 80 -13.68 -25.27 3.39
CA ASN A 80 -14.59 -25.84 2.40
C ASN A 80 -14.87 -24.92 1.20
N LYS A 81 -14.10 -23.82 1.05
CA LYS A 81 -14.28 -22.78 0.03
C LYS A 81 -15.59 -21.99 0.13
N GLN A 82 -16.31 -22.12 1.22
CA GLN A 82 -17.47 -21.29 1.48
C GLN A 82 -17.02 -19.88 1.89
N SER A 83 -17.48 -18.88 1.18
CA SER A 83 -17.18 -17.47 1.44
C SER A 83 -18.33 -16.82 2.21
N ILE A 84 -18.03 -16.20 3.33
CA ILE A 84 -18.98 -15.48 4.20
C ILE A 84 -18.65 -13.99 4.13
N SER A 85 -19.57 -13.19 3.61
CA SER A 85 -19.47 -11.74 3.64
C SER A 85 -19.84 -11.23 5.03
N LEU A 86 -18.90 -10.58 5.70
CA LEU A 86 -19.11 -10.01 7.04
C LEU A 86 -20.05 -8.81 7.05
N ARG A 87 -20.33 -8.22 5.88
CA ARG A 87 -21.34 -7.16 5.75
C ARG A 87 -22.75 -7.67 6.00
N CYS A 88 -23.04 -8.89 5.54
CA CYS A 88 -24.36 -9.52 5.65
C CYS A 88 -24.53 -10.36 6.93
N ALA A 89 -23.46 -10.61 7.67
CA ALA A 89 -23.49 -11.43 8.87
C ALA A 89 -24.07 -10.64 10.05
N SER A 90 -25.23 -11.06 10.55
CA SER A 90 -25.92 -10.42 11.67
C SER A 90 -25.25 -10.69 13.04
N ASN A 91 -24.58 -11.83 13.19
CA ASN A 91 -23.97 -12.23 14.47
C ASN A 91 -22.47 -12.58 14.30
N ARG A 92 -21.65 -11.56 14.06
CA ARG A 92 -20.21 -11.71 13.79
C ARG A 92 -19.42 -12.28 14.94
N LYS A 93 -19.83 -12.03 16.20
CA LYS A 93 -19.14 -12.49 17.41
C LYS A 93 -19.16 -14.02 17.56
N ASN A 94 -20.19 -14.66 17.04
CA ASN A 94 -20.39 -16.11 17.19
C ASN A 94 -19.83 -16.91 16.00
N ILE A 95 -19.18 -16.26 15.03
CA ILE A 95 -18.58 -16.98 13.90
C ILE A 95 -17.28 -17.64 14.38
N PRO A 96 -17.22 -18.99 14.47
CA PRO A 96 -16.00 -19.68 14.90
C PRO A 96 -14.94 -19.63 13.80
N LEU A 97 -13.72 -19.27 14.17
CA LEU A 97 -12.56 -19.41 13.31
C LEU A 97 -11.90 -20.78 13.52
N GLU A 98 -11.53 -21.41 12.44
CA GLU A 98 -10.75 -22.65 12.43
C GLU A 98 -9.37 -22.40 11.79
N ASN A 99 -8.38 -23.20 12.19
CA ASN A 99 -7.06 -23.11 11.58
C ASN A 99 -7.14 -23.51 10.10
N GLY A 100 -6.60 -22.64 9.24
CA GLY A 100 -6.61 -22.80 7.80
C GLY A 100 -7.78 -22.10 7.09
N ASP A 101 -8.68 -21.43 7.83
CA ASP A 101 -9.58 -20.44 7.24
C ASP A 101 -8.79 -19.24 6.74
N ILE A 102 -9.32 -18.48 5.80
CA ILE A 102 -8.69 -17.27 5.27
C ILE A 102 -9.56 -16.07 5.61
N VAL A 103 -8.96 -15.08 6.28
CA VAL A 103 -9.63 -13.82 6.61
C VAL A 103 -9.10 -12.71 5.71
N HIS A 104 -9.97 -12.08 4.95
CA HIS A 104 -9.66 -10.89 4.17
C HIS A 104 -9.78 -9.65 5.07
N ARG A 105 -8.67 -9.31 5.74
CA ARG A 105 -8.60 -8.16 6.64
C ARG A 105 -8.36 -6.85 5.91
N HIS A 106 -8.72 -5.75 6.53
CA HIS A 106 -8.36 -4.43 6.04
C HIS A 106 -6.84 -4.24 5.98
N MET A 107 -6.41 -3.30 5.15
CA MET A 107 -5.05 -2.79 5.17
C MET A 107 -4.79 -2.16 6.55
N MET A 108 -3.63 -2.45 7.13
CA MET A 108 -3.26 -2.01 8.47
C MET A 108 -1.90 -1.34 8.46
N ASP A 109 -1.61 -0.61 9.55
CA ASP A 109 -0.29 -0.04 9.77
C ASP A 109 0.79 -1.14 9.77
N GLY A 110 1.89 -0.88 9.09
CA GLY A 110 2.98 -1.83 8.94
C GLY A 110 2.89 -2.78 7.75
N ASP A 111 1.80 -2.76 7.00
CA ASP A 111 1.70 -3.53 5.75
C ASP A 111 2.63 -2.94 4.68
N ALA A 112 3.27 -3.81 3.90
CA ALA A 112 4.04 -3.40 2.74
C ALA A 112 3.11 -3.28 1.53
N ILE A 113 3.25 -2.18 0.79
CA ILE A 113 2.50 -1.91 -0.43
C ILE A 113 3.44 -1.47 -1.53
N LEU A 114 3.05 -1.64 -2.77
CA LEU A 114 3.75 -1.12 -3.92
C LEU A 114 3.13 0.21 -4.32
N PHE A 115 3.96 1.23 -4.44
CA PHE A 115 3.55 2.58 -4.80
C PHE A 115 4.18 2.99 -6.12
N ASN A 116 3.39 3.57 -7.02
CA ASN A 116 3.80 3.85 -8.40
C ASN A 116 3.25 5.17 -8.89
N ARG A 117 4.08 5.89 -9.66
CA ARG A 117 3.64 7.02 -10.50
C ARG A 117 3.91 6.70 -11.97
N GLN A 118 2.91 6.90 -12.80
CA GLN A 118 3.05 6.83 -14.27
C GLN A 118 3.53 8.18 -14.84
N PRO A 119 4.36 8.19 -15.89
CA PRO A 119 4.94 7.02 -16.58
C PRO A 119 6.05 6.36 -15.74
N THR A 120 6.09 5.02 -15.75
CA THR A 120 7.11 4.24 -15.04
C THR A 120 8.35 4.08 -15.92
N LEU A 121 9.25 5.06 -15.87
CA LEU A 121 10.40 5.13 -16.76
C LEU A 121 11.61 4.32 -16.26
N HIS A 122 11.70 4.10 -14.97
CA HIS A 122 12.78 3.33 -14.33
C HIS A 122 12.26 2.58 -13.11
N ARG A 123 13.07 1.67 -12.56
CA ARG A 123 12.64 0.83 -11.44
C ARG A 123 12.24 1.63 -10.19
N MET A 124 12.82 2.81 -9.97
CA MET A 124 12.54 3.67 -8.82
C MET A 124 11.22 4.46 -8.97
N SER A 125 10.57 4.40 -10.11
CA SER A 125 9.20 4.92 -10.27
C SER A 125 8.13 3.99 -9.64
N MET A 126 8.56 2.85 -9.12
CA MET A 126 7.72 1.85 -8.48
C MET A 126 8.49 1.25 -7.30
N MET A 127 8.17 1.68 -6.08
CA MET A 127 8.88 1.27 -4.86
C MET A 127 7.90 0.84 -3.79
N SER A 128 8.39 0.04 -2.84
CA SER A 128 7.60 -0.39 -1.69
C SER A 128 7.70 0.60 -0.53
N HIS A 129 6.55 0.88 0.05
CA HIS A 129 6.39 1.66 1.28
C HIS A 129 5.65 0.87 2.35
N ILE A 130 5.78 1.33 3.58
CA ILE A 130 5.04 0.80 4.73
C ILE A 130 3.83 1.69 4.99
N VAL A 131 2.67 1.08 5.10
CA VAL A 131 1.40 1.79 5.31
C VAL A 131 1.33 2.42 6.68
N LYS A 132 0.86 3.66 6.73
CA LYS A 132 0.37 4.34 7.91
C LYS A 132 -1.03 4.86 7.62
N VAL A 133 -2.04 4.28 8.24
CA VAL A 133 -3.44 4.63 7.98
C VAL A 133 -3.78 5.95 8.64
N MET A 134 -4.39 6.84 7.88
CA MET A 134 -4.75 8.19 8.31
C MET A 134 -6.27 8.31 8.45
N LYS A 135 -6.73 8.72 9.61
CA LYS A 135 -8.16 8.86 9.92
C LYS A 135 -8.84 10.05 9.23
N LYS A 136 -8.05 11.06 8.85
CA LYS A 136 -8.54 12.28 8.22
C LYS A 136 -7.87 12.50 6.87
N GLY A 137 -8.65 13.00 5.91
CA GLY A 137 -8.18 13.28 4.55
C GLY A 137 -8.40 12.12 3.60
N ASP A 138 -8.36 12.43 2.31
CA ASP A 138 -8.62 11.50 1.22
C ASP A 138 -7.42 11.36 0.26
N THR A 139 -6.30 12.00 0.56
CA THR A 139 -5.08 11.98 -0.26
C THR A 139 -4.03 11.05 0.30
N PHE A 140 -3.21 10.46 -0.58
CA PHE A 140 -1.98 9.81 -0.14
C PHE A 140 -1.00 10.84 0.40
N ARG A 141 -0.30 10.48 1.45
CA ARG A 141 0.72 11.33 2.08
C ARG A 141 2.08 10.69 1.94
N MET A 142 3.06 11.48 1.52
CA MET A 142 4.43 10.99 1.34
C MET A 142 5.45 12.04 1.77
N ASN A 143 6.65 11.57 2.11
CA ASN A 143 7.77 12.47 2.40
C ASN A 143 8.21 13.20 1.12
N VAL A 144 8.54 14.45 1.23
CA VAL A 144 8.97 15.30 0.09
C VAL A 144 10.22 14.72 -0.60
N ALA A 145 11.14 14.11 0.15
CA ALA A 145 12.35 13.51 -0.39
C ALA A 145 12.07 12.38 -1.41
N ASP A 146 10.94 11.70 -1.29
CA ASP A 146 10.54 10.61 -2.19
C ASP A 146 9.96 11.11 -3.52
N THR A 147 9.67 12.39 -3.65
CA THR A 147 9.11 12.93 -4.91
C THR A 147 10.08 12.87 -6.06
N LYS A 148 11.39 12.95 -5.80
CA LYS A 148 12.43 12.92 -6.83
C LYS A 148 12.46 11.61 -7.64
N PRO A 149 12.51 10.41 -7.03
CA PRO A 149 12.49 9.16 -7.79
C PRO A 149 11.18 8.96 -8.57
N TYR A 150 10.05 9.41 -8.04
CA TYR A 150 8.76 9.34 -8.75
C TYR A 150 8.56 10.45 -9.79
N ASN A 151 9.45 11.43 -9.83
CA ASN A 151 9.27 12.66 -10.62
C ASN A 151 7.88 13.27 -10.37
N ALA A 152 7.48 13.33 -9.10
CA ALA A 152 6.17 13.79 -8.67
C ALA A 152 6.26 15.20 -8.07
N ASP A 153 5.19 15.97 -8.25
CA ASP A 153 4.96 17.24 -7.58
C ASP A 153 3.56 17.23 -6.94
N PHE A 154 3.24 18.25 -6.17
CA PHE A 154 1.98 18.33 -5.44
C PHE A 154 1.01 19.34 -6.04
N ASP A 155 1.01 19.44 -7.35
CA ASP A 155 0.14 20.33 -8.13
C ASP A 155 -1.18 19.68 -8.57
N GLY A 156 -1.45 18.48 -8.09
CA GLY A 156 -2.62 17.67 -8.45
C GLY A 156 -2.26 16.28 -9.00
N ASP A 157 -0.98 15.91 -8.93
CA ASP A 157 -0.52 14.57 -9.33
C ASP A 157 -1.26 13.47 -8.57
N GLU A 158 -1.58 12.40 -9.29
CA GLU A 158 -2.16 11.18 -8.75
C GLU A 158 -1.15 10.03 -8.84
N MET A 159 -1.17 9.17 -7.84
CA MET A 159 -0.34 7.97 -7.80
C MET A 159 -1.16 6.72 -7.51
N ASN A 160 -0.60 5.57 -7.85
CA ASN A 160 -1.25 4.27 -7.71
C ASN A 160 -0.64 3.47 -6.57
N LEU A 161 -1.49 2.77 -5.84
CA LEU A 161 -1.13 1.86 -4.77
C LEU A 161 -1.59 0.45 -5.14
N HIS A 162 -0.73 -0.54 -4.91
CA HIS A 162 -1.05 -1.96 -5.10
C HIS A 162 -0.76 -2.73 -3.82
N MET A 163 -1.71 -3.57 -3.39
CA MET A 163 -1.58 -4.40 -2.20
C MET A 163 -1.19 -5.82 -2.59
N PRO A 164 -0.05 -6.36 -2.10
CA PRO A 164 0.32 -7.75 -2.33
C PRO A 164 -0.69 -8.69 -1.67
N GLN A 165 -1.03 -9.78 -2.36
CA GLN A 165 -2.03 -10.75 -1.91
C GLN A 165 -1.42 -12.06 -1.39
N ASP A 166 -0.12 -12.23 -1.55
CA ASP A 166 0.63 -13.40 -1.10
C ASP A 166 1.85 -13.03 -0.25
N LEU A 167 2.43 -14.00 0.44
CA LEU A 167 3.59 -13.81 1.30
C LEU A 167 4.89 -13.64 0.53
N GLU A 168 5.00 -14.23 -0.65
CA GLU A 168 6.18 -14.15 -1.51
C GLU A 168 6.31 -12.73 -2.04
N SER A 169 5.25 -12.17 -2.60
CA SER A 169 5.21 -10.76 -3.05
C SER A 169 5.46 -9.79 -1.90
N GLU A 170 4.90 -10.04 -0.72
CA GLU A 170 5.16 -9.19 0.44
C GLU A 170 6.63 -9.23 0.87
N SER A 171 7.24 -10.41 0.86
CA SER A 171 8.66 -10.57 1.18
C SER A 171 9.55 -9.82 0.20
N GLU A 172 9.26 -9.88 -1.09
CA GLU A 172 9.97 -9.13 -2.11
C GLU A 172 9.82 -7.61 -1.92
N LEU A 173 8.62 -7.13 -1.62
CA LEU A 173 8.39 -5.72 -1.33
C LEU A 173 9.19 -5.24 -0.11
N ARG A 174 9.28 -6.03 0.95
CA ARG A 174 10.00 -5.64 2.16
C ARG A 174 11.51 -5.68 2.02
N ASN A 175 12.04 -6.63 1.26
CA ASN A 175 13.47 -6.94 1.24
C ASN A 175 14.20 -6.46 -0.02
N LEU A 176 13.49 -6.26 -1.14
CA LEU A 176 14.08 -5.83 -2.41
C LEU A 176 13.56 -4.47 -2.87
N ALA A 177 12.25 -4.29 -2.97
CA ALA A 177 11.64 -3.10 -3.56
C ALA A 177 11.49 -1.91 -2.58
N ALA A 178 11.80 -2.09 -1.31
CA ALA A 178 11.66 -1.04 -0.31
C ALA A 178 12.57 0.16 -0.60
N VAL A 179 12.08 1.37 -0.36
CA VAL A 179 12.78 2.64 -0.63
C VAL A 179 14.22 2.66 -0.14
N PRO A 180 14.57 2.19 1.09
CA PRO A 180 15.96 2.22 1.55
C PRO A 180 16.94 1.43 0.68
N TYR A 181 16.47 0.39 -0.01
CA TYR A 181 17.30 -0.43 -0.91
C TYR A 181 17.36 0.12 -2.34
N GLN A 182 16.58 1.16 -2.64
CA GLN A 182 16.50 1.80 -3.96
C GLN A 182 17.11 3.20 -3.98
N MET A 183 17.77 3.64 -2.90
CA MET A 183 18.25 5.02 -2.75
C MET A 183 19.38 5.39 -3.69
N VAL A 184 20.16 4.42 -4.14
CA VAL A 184 21.31 4.64 -5.06
C VAL A 184 20.91 4.23 -6.47
N SER A 185 21.06 5.17 -7.42
CA SER A 185 20.79 4.89 -8.83
C SER A 185 21.88 3.98 -9.43
N PRO A 186 21.48 2.88 -10.10
CA PRO A 186 22.44 2.03 -10.78
C PRO A 186 23.01 2.64 -12.07
N ALA A 187 22.41 3.72 -12.58
CA ALA A 187 22.84 4.36 -13.82
C ALA A 187 24.10 5.23 -13.63
N ASN A 188 24.20 5.94 -12.51
CA ASN A 188 25.24 6.94 -12.27
C ASN A 188 25.79 6.95 -10.83
N ASN A 189 25.45 5.94 -10.01
CA ASN A 189 25.89 5.80 -8.62
C ASN A 189 25.57 7.00 -7.71
N SER A 190 24.57 7.80 -8.06
CA SER A 190 24.13 8.97 -7.29
C SER A 190 22.88 8.65 -6.47
N PRO A 191 22.68 9.32 -5.31
CA PRO A 191 21.44 9.18 -4.56
C PRO A 191 20.28 9.77 -5.33
N ILE A 192 19.15 9.04 -5.34
CA ILE A 192 17.91 9.49 -5.97
C ILE A 192 16.90 10.05 -4.98
N VAL A 193 17.01 9.68 -3.71
CA VAL A 193 16.24 10.27 -2.60
C VAL A 193 17.11 11.31 -1.92
N GLY A 194 16.59 12.50 -1.72
CA GLY A 194 17.38 13.55 -1.11
C GLY A 194 16.62 14.87 -0.94
N ILE A 195 17.29 15.83 -0.32
CA ILE A 195 16.78 17.16 -0.12
C ILE A 195 16.87 17.96 -1.43
N PHE A 196 15.79 18.63 -1.82
CA PHE A 196 15.76 19.50 -3.01
C PHE A 196 14.69 20.59 -2.87
N GLN A 197 14.67 21.55 -3.82
CA GLN A 197 13.74 22.68 -3.87
C GLN A 197 13.72 23.48 -2.55
N ASP A 198 12.54 23.73 -1.97
CA ASP A 198 12.36 24.57 -0.77
C ASP A 198 13.02 23.97 0.47
N SER A 199 13.11 22.64 0.56
CA SER A 199 13.81 21.97 1.67
C SER A 199 15.30 22.25 1.64
N LEU A 200 15.92 22.33 0.46
CA LEU A 200 17.33 22.69 0.30
C LEU A 200 17.55 24.17 0.68
N LEU A 201 16.66 25.05 0.24
CA LEU A 201 16.72 26.48 0.61
C LEU A 201 16.54 26.68 2.12
N GLY A 202 15.58 25.95 2.71
CA GLY A 202 15.35 25.98 4.16
C GLY A 202 16.56 25.50 4.96
N ALA A 203 17.16 24.39 4.54
CA ALA A 203 18.38 23.86 5.16
C ALA A 203 19.55 24.85 5.07
N HIS A 204 19.74 25.46 3.89
CA HIS A 204 20.77 26.49 3.71
C HIS A 204 20.57 27.70 4.62
N ARG A 205 19.33 28.20 4.71
CA ARG A 205 19.01 29.36 5.60
C ARG A 205 19.17 29.01 7.08
N PHE A 206 18.79 27.80 7.46
CA PHE A 206 18.88 27.33 8.84
C PHE A 206 20.30 27.15 9.32
N THR A 207 21.23 26.76 8.43
CA THR A 207 22.65 26.53 8.74
C THR A 207 23.55 27.72 8.42
N ARG A 208 22.99 28.84 7.94
CA ARG A 208 23.76 30.05 7.64
C ARG A 208 24.04 30.81 8.94
N GLU A 209 25.33 31.16 9.16
CA GLU A 209 25.80 32.05 10.20
C GLU A 209 25.37 33.53 9.98
#